data_2dc8665a5b059465b96ae4eb932e2e0d
#
_entry.id   2dc8665a5b059465b96ae4eb932e2e0d
#
_cell.length_a   1.000
_cell.length_b   1.000
_cell.length_c   1.000
_cell.angle_alpha   90.00
_cell.angle_beta   90.00
_cell.angle_gamma   90.00
#
_symmetry.space_group_name_H-M   'P 1'
#
loop_
_entity.id
_entity.type
_entity.pdbx_description
1 polymer ?
#
loop_
_entity_poly.entity_id
_entity_poly.type
_entity_poly.pdbx_seq_one_letter_code
_entity_poly.pdbx_strand_id
1 'polypeptide(L)'
;MHPIHPMVVHFPIALLLASTLFDALAFRWRSRQFRDTSLSLLVLGILAAGAAVLTGHFAEEAAERSGIPKQAIEIHEELGGSVFWVFLGLLGLRLASLLGWMREQPTLVLIIGLSGGLLLLIASYFGGDLVYRFGAGVLPR
;
A
#
# COMPACT_ATOMS: atom_id res chain seq x y z
N MET A 1 -12.99 -17.49 -12.30
CA MET A 1 -12.28 -16.21 -12.53
C MET A 1 -10.90 -16.35 -11.94
N HIS A 2 -9.83 -15.96 -12.66
CA HIS A 2 -8.50 -15.93 -12.07
C HIS A 2 -8.46 -14.82 -11.03
N PRO A 3 -7.96 -15.07 -9.81
CA PRO A 3 -7.90 -14.08 -8.76
C PRO A 3 -6.80 -13.05 -9.08
N ILE A 4 -7.15 -12.00 -9.82
CA ILE A 4 -6.21 -10.94 -10.23
C ILE A 4 -5.75 -10.14 -9.02
N HIS A 5 -6.65 -9.85 -8.09
CA HIS A 5 -6.34 -9.06 -6.91
C HIS A 5 -5.16 -9.62 -6.08
N PRO A 6 -5.11 -10.91 -5.69
CA PRO A 6 -3.97 -11.47 -4.98
C PRO A 6 -2.64 -11.39 -5.73
N MET A 7 -2.66 -11.31 -7.05
CA MET A 7 -1.45 -11.11 -7.85
C MET A 7 -0.99 -9.66 -7.82
N VAL A 8 -1.93 -8.72 -7.89
CA VAL A 8 -1.64 -7.28 -7.97
C VAL A 8 -1.11 -6.72 -6.64
N VAL A 9 -1.62 -7.19 -5.49
CA VAL A 9 -1.25 -6.65 -4.15
C VAL A 9 0.24 -6.77 -3.82
N HIS A 10 0.97 -7.69 -4.43
CA HIS A 10 2.41 -7.84 -4.18
C HIS A 10 3.22 -6.61 -4.64
N PHE A 11 2.77 -5.91 -5.69
CA PHE A 11 3.45 -4.73 -6.20
C PHE A 11 3.42 -3.56 -5.22
N PRO A 12 2.26 -3.09 -4.73
CA PRO A 12 2.24 -2.00 -3.75
C PRO A 12 2.97 -2.38 -2.45
N ILE A 13 2.87 -3.62 -1.98
CA ILE A 13 3.60 -4.07 -0.79
C ILE A 13 5.10 -3.88 -0.98
N ALA A 14 5.66 -4.42 -2.06
CA ALA A 14 7.10 -4.33 -2.31
C ALA A 14 7.56 -2.88 -2.54
N LEU A 15 6.83 -2.12 -3.38
CA LEU A 15 7.24 -0.77 -3.79
C LEU A 15 7.11 0.25 -2.66
N LEU A 16 6.04 0.21 -1.87
CA LEU A 16 5.82 1.17 -0.78
C LEU A 16 6.75 0.89 0.40
N LEU A 17 7.01 -0.38 0.73
CA LEU A 17 8.00 -0.73 1.76
C LEU A 17 9.42 -0.37 1.31
N ALA A 18 9.77 -0.62 0.04
CA ALA A 18 11.05 -0.19 -0.51
C ALA A 18 11.18 1.34 -0.50
N SER A 19 10.12 2.08 -0.88
CA SER A 19 10.09 3.55 -0.78
C SER A 19 10.40 4.02 0.64
N THR A 20 9.71 3.47 1.64
CA THR A 20 9.94 3.79 3.07
C THR A 20 11.37 3.46 3.50
N LEU A 21 11.92 2.32 3.07
CA LEU A 21 13.30 1.97 3.34
C LEU A 21 14.27 3.02 2.75
N PHE A 22 14.08 3.41 1.48
CA PHE A 22 14.91 4.43 0.85
C PHE A 22 14.75 5.81 1.50
N ASP A 23 13.58 6.15 2.07
CA ASP A 23 13.41 7.35 2.90
C ASP A 23 14.24 7.27 4.19
N ALA A 24 14.27 6.13 4.85
CA ALA A 24 15.11 5.92 6.03
C ALA A 24 16.61 6.02 5.69
N LEU A 25 17.04 5.44 4.56
CA LEU A 25 18.40 5.56 4.07
C LEU A 25 18.75 7.02 3.71
N ALA A 26 17.83 7.72 3.04
CA ALA A 26 17.98 9.14 2.71
C ALA A 26 18.09 10.01 3.96
N PHE A 27 17.29 9.72 4.98
CA PHE A 27 17.34 10.43 6.27
C PHE A 27 18.68 10.20 6.99
N ARG A 28 19.17 8.94 7.01
CA ARG A 28 20.42 8.56 7.70
C ARG A 28 21.66 9.13 7.03
N TRP A 29 21.73 9.08 5.70
CA TRP A 29 22.91 9.49 4.93
C TRP A 29 22.77 10.83 4.22
N ARG A 30 21.64 11.52 4.34
CA ARG A 30 21.33 12.79 3.67
C ARG A 30 21.54 12.73 2.16
N SER A 31 21.31 11.56 1.56
CA SER A 31 21.55 11.29 0.14
C SER A 31 20.37 11.74 -0.71
N ARG A 32 20.65 12.60 -1.71
CA ARG A 32 19.67 13.01 -2.71
C ARG A 32 19.24 11.82 -3.58
N GLN A 33 20.19 10.96 -3.95
CA GLN A 33 19.91 9.79 -4.77
C GLN A 33 18.88 8.85 -4.09
N PHE A 34 19.03 8.60 -2.78
CA PHE A 34 18.05 7.79 -2.06
C PHE A 34 16.67 8.44 -1.99
N ARG A 35 16.60 9.78 -1.87
CA ARG A 35 15.32 10.51 -1.92
C ARG A 35 14.63 10.39 -3.28
N ASP A 36 15.39 10.53 -4.37
CA ASP A 36 14.87 10.45 -5.72
C ASP A 36 14.38 9.03 -6.03
N THR A 37 15.14 8.01 -5.59
CA THR A 37 14.73 6.60 -5.68
C THR A 37 13.46 6.33 -4.87
N SER A 38 13.40 6.80 -3.61
CA SER A 38 12.21 6.67 -2.77
C SER A 38 10.98 7.30 -3.44
N LEU A 39 11.11 8.51 -3.99
CA LEU A 39 10.00 9.18 -4.67
C LEU A 39 9.50 8.38 -5.88
N SER A 40 10.41 7.85 -6.68
CA SER A 40 10.04 7.01 -7.84
C SER A 40 9.29 5.75 -7.41
N LEU A 41 9.78 5.08 -6.36
CA LEU A 41 9.12 3.91 -5.78
C LEU A 41 7.75 4.25 -5.16
N LEU A 42 7.63 5.42 -4.53
CA LEU A 42 6.37 5.93 -3.97
C LEU A 42 5.33 6.11 -5.07
N VAL A 43 5.67 6.78 -6.16
CA VAL A 43 4.75 7.00 -7.29
C VAL A 43 4.27 5.67 -7.87
N LEU A 44 5.21 4.77 -8.19
CA LEU A 44 4.86 3.44 -8.72
C LEU A 44 4.04 2.62 -7.71
N GLY A 45 4.39 2.70 -6.43
CA GLY A 45 3.67 2.01 -5.36
C GLY A 45 2.24 2.50 -5.19
N ILE A 46 1.99 3.81 -5.30
CA ILE A 46 0.64 4.38 -5.24
C ILE A 46 -0.20 3.96 -6.46
N LEU A 47 0.38 3.98 -7.66
CA LEU A 47 -0.31 3.50 -8.86
C LEU A 47 -0.71 2.02 -8.71
N ALA A 48 0.22 1.20 -8.20
CA ALA A 48 -0.04 -0.21 -7.91
C ALA A 48 -1.08 -0.40 -6.79
N ALA A 49 -1.06 0.45 -5.75
CA ALA A 49 -2.06 0.41 -4.67
C ALA A 49 -3.45 0.81 -5.18
N GLY A 50 -3.55 1.81 -6.05
CA GLY A 50 -4.80 2.15 -6.71
C GLY A 50 -5.37 0.99 -7.53
N ALA A 51 -4.52 0.31 -8.30
CA ALA A 51 -4.90 -0.90 -9.02
C ALA A 51 -5.34 -2.04 -8.08
N ALA A 52 -4.66 -2.20 -6.94
CA ALA A 52 -5.04 -3.19 -5.93
C ALA A 52 -6.41 -2.88 -5.30
N VAL A 53 -6.67 -1.61 -4.93
CA VAL A 53 -7.98 -1.19 -4.40
C VAL A 53 -9.09 -1.45 -5.42
N LEU A 54 -8.89 -1.07 -6.69
CA LEU A 54 -9.87 -1.31 -7.75
C LEU A 54 -10.14 -2.81 -7.98
N THR A 55 -9.09 -3.62 -8.05
CA THR A 55 -9.25 -5.07 -8.24
C THR A 55 -9.84 -5.77 -7.01
N GLY A 56 -9.61 -5.24 -5.80
CA GLY A 56 -10.23 -5.68 -4.55
C GLY A 56 -11.74 -5.47 -4.58
N HIS A 57 -12.16 -4.27 -4.89
CA HIS A 57 -13.59 -3.92 -5.01
C HIS A 57 -14.33 -4.82 -6.03
N PHE A 58 -13.72 -5.11 -7.18
CA PHE A 58 -14.31 -6.05 -8.14
C PHE A 58 -14.32 -7.51 -7.66
N ALA A 59 -13.46 -7.87 -6.71
CA ALA A 59 -13.40 -9.22 -6.14
C ALA A 59 -14.36 -9.42 -4.95
N GLU A 60 -14.83 -8.35 -4.31
CA GLU A 60 -15.67 -8.35 -3.11
C GLU A 60 -16.92 -9.22 -3.27
N GLU A 61 -17.73 -8.96 -4.30
CA GLU A 61 -18.98 -9.69 -4.56
C GLU A 61 -18.74 -11.20 -4.77
N ALA A 62 -17.63 -11.56 -5.41
CA ALA A 62 -17.26 -12.96 -5.60
C ALA A 62 -16.82 -13.62 -4.29
N ALA A 63 -16.16 -12.87 -3.41
CA ALA A 63 -15.75 -13.33 -2.09
C ALA A 63 -16.96 -13.55 -1.18
N GLU A 64 -17.92 -12.62 -1.15
CA GLU A 64 -19.16 -12.75 -0.40
C GLU A 64 -19.98 -13.98 -0.86
N ARG A 65 -20.14 -14.17 -2.16
CA ARG A 65 -20.82 -15.37 -2.73
C ARG A 65 -20.12 -16.68 -2.39
N SER A 66 -18.84 -16.64 -2.11
CA SER A 66 -18.06 -17.82 -1.67
C SER A 66 -18.22 -18.12 -0.19
N GLY A 67 -19.06 -17.38 0.55
CA GLY A 67 -19.33 -17.59 1.96
C GLY A 67 -18.28 -17.00 2.91
N ILE A 68 -17.41 -16.11 2.44
CA ILE A 68 -16.45 -15.40 3.29
C ILE A 68 -17.22 -14.37 4.13
N PRO A 69 -16.95 -14.29 5.45
CA PRO A 69 -17.63 -13.34 6.32
C PRO A 69 -17.42 -11.89 5.82
N LYS A 70 -18.50 -11.16 5.59
CA LYS A 70 -18.47 -9.77 5.09
C LYS A 70 -17.57 -8.88 5.95
N GLN A 71 -17.63 -9.00 7.26
CA GLN A 71 -16.80 -8.25 8.19
C GLN A 71 -15.28 -8.44 7.92
N ALA A 72 -14.85 -9.65 7.55
CA ALA A 72 -13.44 -9.90 7.25
C ALA A 72 -13.00 -9.22 5.96
N ILE A 73 -13.89 -9.16 4.96
CA ILE A 73 -13.66 -8.44 3.69
C ILE A 73 -13.58 -6.94 3.96
N GLU A 74 -14.56 -6.37 4.67
CA GLU A 74 -14.62 -4.95 5.00
C GLU A 74 -13.38 -4.46 5.75
N ILE A 75 -12.92 -5.21 6.76
CA ILE A 75 -11.68 -4.85 7.50
C ILE A 75 -10.48 -4.76 6.57
N HIS A 76 -10.32 -5.72 5.66
CA HIS A 76 -9.21 -5.70 4.71
C HIS A 76 -9.31 -4.54 3.72
N GLU A 77 -10.50 -4.23 3.21
CA GLU A 77 -10.75 -3.13 2.29
C GLU A 77 -10.51 -1.77 2.95
N GLU A 78 -11.01 -1.55 4.16
CA GLU A 78 -10.79 -0.31 4.92
C GLU A 78 -9.30 -0.07 5.19
N LEU A 79 -8.58 -1.12 5.59
CA LEU A 79 -7.14 -1.04 5.78
C LEU A 79 -6.40 -0.75 4.48
N GLY A 80 -6.75 -1.43 3.40
CA GLY A 80 -6.15 -1.22 2.07
C GLY A 80 -6.41 0.20 1.53
N GLY A 81 -7.64 0.70 1.68
CA GLY A 81 -8.00 2.07 1.36
C GLY A 81 -7.23 3.09 2.20
N SER A 82 -7.10 2.84 3.51
CA SER A 82 -6.33 3.69 4.41
C SER A 82 -4.85 3.77 4.03
N VAL A 83 -4.24 2.64 3.66
CA VAL A 83 -2.86 2.60 3.13
C VAL A 83 -2.72 3.49 1.90
N PHE A 84 -3.63 3.36 0.93
CA PHE A 84 -3.61 4.18 -0.28
C PHE A 84 -3.64 5.67 0.04
N TRP A 85 -4.55 6.13 0.92
CA TRP A 85 -4.68 7.53 1.27
C TRP A 85 -3.48 8.07 2.07
N VAL A 86 -2.89 7.27 2.97
CA VAL A 86 -1.69 7.66 3.71
C VAL A 86 -0.51 7.92 2.77
N PHE A 87 -0.24 7.00 1.84
CA PHE A 87 0.87 7.18 0.89
C PHE A 87 0.57 8.25 -0.16
N LEU A 88 -0.69 8.42 -0.58
CA LEU A 88 -1.09 9.53 -1.45
C LEU A 88 -0.87 10.89 -0.76
N GLY A 89 -1.20 11.00 0.52
CA GLY A 89 -0.91 12.18 1.34
C GLY A 89 0.61 12.44 1.47
N LEU A 90 1.40 11.37 1.64
CA LEU A 90 2.86 11.46 1.64
C LEU A 90 3.41 11.97 0.30
N LEU A 91 2.87 11.50 -0.81
CA LEU A 91 3.23 12.02 -2.14
C LEU A 91 2.88 13.49 -2.26
N GLY A 92 1.68 13.90 -1.84
CA GLY A 92 1.26 15.29 -1.83
C GLY A 92 2.22 16.20 -1.04
N LEU A 93 2.63 15.77 0.15
CA LEU A 93 3.62 16.47 0.98
C LEU A 93 4.97 16.64 0.23
N ARG A 94 5.44 15.59 -0.43
CA ARG A 94 6.71 15.63 -1.17
C ARG A 94 6.63 16.52 -2.42
N LEU A 95 5.52 16.43 -3.16
CA LEU A 95 5.30 17.30 -4.32
C LEU A 95 5.19 18.78 -3.91
N ALA A 96 4.51 19.09 -2.81
CA ALA A 96 4.44 20.46 -2.29
C ALA A 96 5.84 21.01 -1.96
N SER A 97 6.72 20.16 -1.42
CA SER A 97 8.12 20.54 -1.16
C SER A 97 8.92 20.73 -2.45
N LEU A 98 8.74 19.87 -3.44
CA LEU A 98 9.41 19.97 -4.74
C LEU A 98 8.97 21.21 -5.53
N LEU A 99 7.70 21.59 -5.43
CA LEU A 99 7.13 22.79 -6.06
C LEU A 99 7.49 24.08 -5.32
N GLY A 100 8.21 23.98 -4.18
CA GLY A 100 8.62 25.13 -3.39
C GLY A 100 7.51 25.76 -2.54
N TRP A 101 6.34 25.09 -2.43
CA TRP A 101 5.22 25.59 -1.62
C TRP A 101 5.49 25.46 -0.11
N MET A 102 6.39 24.55 0.26
CA MET A 102 6.81 24.36 1.65
C MET A 102 8.25 23.87 1.74
N ARG A 103 8.85 23.98 2.94
CA ARG A 103 10.17 23.44 3.20
C ARG A 103 10.14 21.91 3.25
N GLU A 104 11.23 21.29 2.84
CA GLU A 104 11.43 19.84 3.03
C GLU A 104 11.26 19.45 4.50
N GLN A 105 10.48 18.40 4.74
CA GLN A 105 10.17 17.88 6.08
C GLN A 105 10.63 16.40 6.19
N PRO A 106 11.95 16.11 6.16
CA PRO A 106 12.45 14.75 6.07
C PRO A 106 12.02 13.88 7.25
N THR A 107 11.91 14.45 8.45
CA THR A 107 11.42 13.73 9.63
C THR A 107 9.94 13.35 9.49
N LEU A 108 9.11 14.28 9.01
CA LEU A 108 7.69 14.02 8.79
C LEU A 108 7.46 12.98 7.69
N VAL A 109 8.22 13.07 6.58
CA VAL A 109 8.21 12.06 5.50
C VAL A 109 8.53 10.68 6.06
N LEU A 110 9.57 10.56 6.90
CA LEU A 110 9.96 9.29 7.50
C LEU A 110 8.88 8.75 8.46
N ILE A 111 8.31 9.60 9.31
CA ILE A 111 7.26 9.21 10.25
C ILE A 111 6.03 8.70 9.50
N ILE A 112 5.55 9.43 8.49
CA ILE A 112 4.39 9.02 7.69
C ILE A 112 4.71 7.73 6.93
N GLY A 113 5.89 7.61 6.32
CA GLY A 113 6.32 6.42 5.61
C GLY A 113 6.36 5.18 6.52
N LEU A 114 6.95 5.28 7.72
CA LEU A 114 7.00 4.18 8.69
C LEU A 114 5.60 3.80 9.19
N SER A 115 4.75 4.79 9.50
CA SER A 115 3.38 4.53 9.94
C SER A 115 2.56 3.88 8.82
N GLY A 116 2.68 4.38 7.59
CA GLY A 116 2.05 3.79 6.41
C GLY A 116 2.55 2.38 6.11
N GLY A 117 3.87 2.14 6.26
CA GLY A 117 4.47 0.82 6.12
C GLY A 117 3.96 -0.18 7.16
N LEU A 118 3.82 0.24 8.41
CA LEU A 118 3.21 -0.60 9.45
C LEU A 118 1.74 -0.91 9.13
N LEU A 119 0.97 0.09 8.73
CA LEU A 119 -0.43 -0.09 8.32
C LEU A 119 -0.54 -1.07 7.14
N LEU A 120 0.36 -0.95 6.15
CA LEU A 120 0.44 -1.84 5.00
C LEU A 120 0.72 -3.30 5.42
N LEU A 121 1.61 -3.53 6.38
CA LEU A 121 1.88 -4.87 6.93
C LEU A 121 0.64 -5.44 7.62
N ILE A 122 -0.09 -4.62 8.38
CA ILE A 122 -1.35 -5.00 9.02
C ILE A 122 -2.40 -5.37 7.95
N ALA A 123 -2.59 -4.50 6.94
CA ALA A 123 -3.50 -4.78 5.83
C ALA A 123 -3.14 -6.09 5.10
N SER A 124 -1.84 -6.33 4.88
CA SER A 124 -1.34 -7.56 4.25
C SER A 124 -1.62 -8.80 5.10
N TYR A 125 -1.53 -8.70 6.43
CA TYR A 125 -1.88 -9.79 7.33
C TYR A 125 -3.36 -10.18 7.20
N PHE A 126 -4.27 -9.20 7.21
CA PHE A 126 -5.70 -9.46 7.03
C PHE A 126 -6.03 -9.99 5.63
N GLY A 127 -5.35 -9.50 4.58
CA GLY A 127 -5.45 -10.08 3.24
C GLY A 127 -4.98 -11.52 3.16
N GLY A 128 -3.89 -11.85 3.85
CA GLY A 128 -3.41 -13.23 4.01
C GLY A 128 -4.44 -14.12 4.74
N ASP A 129 -5.06 -13.59 5.80
CA ASP A 129 -6.10 -14.32 6.55
C ASP A 129 -7.32 -14.65 5.66
N LEU A 130 -7.73 -13.74 4.77
CA LEU A 130 -8.77 -14.02 3.77
C LEU A 130 -8.41 -15.21 2.86
N VAL A 131 -7.16 -15.32 2.44
CA VAL A 131 -6.69 -16.40 1.56
C VAL A 131 -6.53 -17.72 2.34
N TYR A 132 -5.76 -17.70 3.43
CA TYR A 132 -5.35 -18.93 4.11
C TYR A 132 -6.44 -19.51 5.02
N ARG A 133 -7.28 -18.67 5.60
CA ARG A 133 -8.32 -19.09 6.54
C ARG A 133 -9.67 -19.28 5.88
N PHE A 134 -10.01 -18.40 4.92
CA PHE A 134 -11.31 -18.41 4.25
C PHE A 134 -11.24 -18.87 2.78
N GLY A 135 -10.06 -19.12 2.22
CA GLY A 135 -9.91 -19.61 0.86
C GLY A 135 -10.19 -18.57 -0.23
N ALA A 136 -10.08 -17.27 0.08
CA ALA A 136 -10.31 -16.20 -0.88
C ALA A 136 -9.41 -16.36 -2.12
N GLY A 137 -10.03 -16.39 -3.31
CA GLY A 137 -9.30 -16.53 -4.57
C GLY A 137 -8.70 -17.92 -4.83
N VAL A 138 -8.97 -18.91 -3.99
CA VAL A 138 -8.56 -20.30 -4.23
C VAL A 138 -9.68 -21.03 -4.98
N LEU A 139 -9.33 -21.67 -6.09
CA LEU A 139 -10.30 -22.50 -6.83
C LEU A 139 -10.67 -23.72 -5.96
N PRO A 140 -11.97 -24.05 -5.81
CA PRO A 140 -12.36 -25.29 -5.16
C PRO A 140 -11.76 -26.46 -5.94
N ARG A 141 -11.14 -27.38 -5.23
CA ARG A 141 -10.65 -28.66 -5.78
C ARG A 141 -11.79 -29.61 -6.06
#